data_1907676a5fa9de8b5757c5196bcb7f82
#
_entry.id   1907676a5fa9de8b5757c5196bcb7f82
#
_cell.length_a   1.000
_cell.length_b   1.000
_cell.length_c   1.000
_cell.angle_alpha   90.00
_cell.angle_beta   90.00
_cell.angle_gamma   90.00
#
_symmetry.space_group_name_H-M   'P 1'
#
loop_
_entity.id
_entity.type
_entity.pdbx_description
1 polymer ?
#
loop_
_entity_poly.entity_id
_entity_poly.type
_entity_poly.pdbx_seq_one_letter_code
_entity_poly.pdbx_strand_id
1 'polypeptide(L)'
;MNYIRITKENIDREHICCAMSGKQSIAKKEWLRQRFEEGLVFYRSEERGKCFIEYIPAENAWVPIMADGWLYINCLWVSGSMKGHGYSNDLLEECIRDARAQGKNGLCILCAEGRKREFLADQKFLAHKGFRVADVSDCGIDLMVLPLVPNAEPPRFRECAKHPAIAEAGFVLYYTDQCPYTYYWVPRVQEAAKEHDIPFKVIHITDKESAQNVPAPVTTYALFRDGRFLTQSIQSDKKFLALAGIRD
;
A
#
# COMPACT_ATOMS: atom_id res chain seq x y z
N MET A 1 2.07 -2.27 -25.42
CA MET A 1 1.90 -0.98 -24.73
C MET A 1 3.26 -0.42 -24.39
N ASN A 2 3.43 0.91 -24.46
CA ASN A 2 4.66 1.55 -23.99
C ASN A 2 4.54 1.85 -22.49
N TYR A 3 5.66 1.73 -21.80
CA TYR A 3 5.75 1.98 -20.36
C TYR A 3 6.84 3.01 -20.08
N ILE A 4 6.67 3.76 -18.99
CA ILE A 4 7.60 4.79 -18.57
C ILE A 4 7.92 4.62 -17.08
N ARG A 5 9.20 4.70 -16.74
CA ARG A 5 9.67 4.78 -15.37
C ARG A 5 9.66 6.24 -14.93
N ILE A 6 8.96 6.52 -13.84
CA ILE A 6 8.95 7.86 -13.25
C ILE A 6 10.23 8.02 -12.42
N THR A 7 10.92 9.12 -12.66
CA THR A 7 12.18 9.49 -12.02
C THR A 7 12.11 10.93 -11.51
N LYS A 8 13.14 11.37 -10.78
CA LYS A 8 13.23 12.78 -10.33
C LYS A 8 13.23 13.77 -11.49
N GLU A 9 13.81 13.41 -12.64
CA GLU A 9 13.97 14.27 -13.80
C GLU A 9 12.68 14.44 -14.61
N ASN A 10 11.80 13.43 -14.58
CA ASN A 10 10.58 13.45 -15.41
C ASN A 10 9.28 13.63 -14.62
N ILE A 11 9.26 13.42 -13.29
CA ILE A 11 8.06 13.40 -12.46
C ILE A 11 7.20 14.67 -12.59
N ASP A 12 7.79 15.82 -12.86
CA ASP A 12 7.04 17.07 -12.99
C ASP A 12 6.21 17.12 -14.26
N ARG A 13 6.72 16.54 -15.36
CA ARG A 13 6.08 16.49 -16.67
C ARG A 13 5.10 15.35 -16.81
N GLU A 14 5.33 14.26 -16.06
CA GLU A 14 4.58 13.03 -16.17
C GLU A 14 3.33 13.01 -15.29
N HIS A 15 2.27 12.36 -15.77
CA HIS A 15 1.10 12.12 -14.94
C HIS A 15 1.34 10.92 -14.00
N ILE A 16 0.66 10.92 -12.87
CA ILE A 16 0.65 9.79 -11.92
C ILE A 16 -0.69 9.09 -12.05
N CYS A 17 -0.67 7.82 -12.45
CA CYS A 17 -1.88 7.05 -12.77
C CYS A 17 -2.88 6.93 -11.63
N CYS A 18 -2.43 6.91 -10.38
CA CYS A 18 -3.29 6.82 -9.20
C CYS A 18 -3.89 8.19 -8.80
N ALA A 19 -3.28 9.31 -9.25
CA ALA A 19 -3.75 10.68 -8.97
C ALA A 19 -3.48 11.55 -10.20
N MET A 20 -4.46 11.63 -11.10
CA MET A 20 -4.31 12.28 -12.41
C MET A 20 -4.24 13.80 -12.34
N SER A 21 -4.80 14.43 -11.32
CA SER A 21 -4.87 15.88 -11.19
C SER A 21 -5.11 16.31 -9.75
N GLY A 22 -4.97 17.63 -9.48
CA GLY A 22 -5.27 18.25 -8.21
C GLY A 22 -4.18 18.09 -7.15
N LYS A 23 -4.52 18.50 -5.93
CA LYS A 23 -3.59 18.48 -4.78
C LYS A 23 -3.11 17.08 -4.42
N GLN A 24 -3.92 16.05 -4.66
CA GLN A 24 -3.56 14.64 -4.45
C GLN A 24 -2.38 14.21 -5.34
N SER A 25 -2.34 14.70 -6.59
CA SER A 25 -1.24 14.42 -7.50
C SER A 25 0.07 15.05 -7.01
N ILE A 26 0.01 16.26 -6.47
CA ILE A 26 1.18 16.95 -5.90
C ILE A 26 1.71 16.17 -4.69
N ALA A 27 0.84 15.79 -3.75
CA ALA A 27 1.21 15.03 -2.57
C ALA A 27 1.86 13.68 -2.95
N LYS A 28 1.27 12.96 -3.91
CA LYS A 28 1.86 11.68 -4.38
C LYS A 28 3.21 11.88 -5.06
N LYS A 29 3.37 12.93 -5.87
CA LYS A 29 4.66 13.25 -6.50
C LYS A 29 5.73 13.55 -5.47
N GLU A 30 5.38 14.29 -4.41
CA GLU A 30 6.30 14.58 -3.32
C GLU A 30 6.71 13.32 -2.55
N TRP A 31 5.75 12.44 -2.23
CA TRP A 31 6.03 11.11 -1.69
C TRP A 31 7.04 10.34 -2.55
N LEU A 32 6.80 10.26 -3.87
CA LEU A 32 7.67 9.54 -4.80
C LEU A 32 9.08 10.12 -4.85
N ARG A 33 9.23 11.47 -4.88
CA ARG A 33 10.55 12.12 -4.92
C ARG A 33 11.42 11.72 -3.74
N GLN A 34 10.85 11.72 -2.54
CA GLN A 34 11.56 11.35 -1.33
C GLN A 34 11.94 9.86 -1.33
N ARG A 35 11.12 9.00 -1.91
CA ARG A 35 11.36 7.55 -1.92
C ARG A 35 12.26 7.07 -3.05
N PHE A 36 12.47 7.85 -4.12
CA PHE A 36 13.38 7.45 -5.20
C PHE A 36 14.82 7.22 -4.69
N GLU A 37 15.29 7.97 -3.71
CA GLU A 37 16.61 7.75 -3.08
C GLU A 37 16.68 6.47 -2.26
N GLU A 38 15.55 5.95 -1.83
CA GLU A 38 15.43 4.69 -1.14
C GLU A 38 15.29 3.49 -2.11
N GLY A 39 15.34 3.76 -3.42
CA GLY A 39 15.25 2.75 -4.46
C GLY A 39 13.81 2.45 -4.92
N LEU A 40 12.84 3.32 -4.60
CA LEU A 40 11.47 3.16 -5.08
C LEU A 40 11.40 3.31 -6.59
N VAL A 41 10.67 2.40 -7.21
CA VAL A 41 10.33 2.43 -8.63
C VAL A 41 8.84 2.64 -8.80
N PHE A 42 8.47 3.61 -9.63
CA PHE A 42 7.10 3.81 -10.12
C PHE A 42 7.11 3.63 -11.64
N TYR A 43 6.55 2.51 -12.10
CA TYR A 43 6.52 2.13 -13.51
C TYR A 43 5.08 2.04 -14.00
N ARG A 44 4.75 2.77 -15.07
CA ARG A 44 3.38 2.92 -15.55
C ARG A 44 3.26 2.87 -17.06
N SER A 45 2.03 2.65 -17.56
CA SER A 45 1.74 2.85 -18.98
C SER A 45 1.97 4.32 -19.38
N GLU A 46 2.48 4.54 -20.57
CA GLU A 46 2.61 5.89 -21.15
C GLU A 46 1.23 6.52 -21.39
N GLU A 47 0.26 5.71 -21.77
CA GLU A 47 -1.13 6.12 -21.94
C GLU A 47 -1.80 6.50 -20.62
N ARG A 48 -2.75 7.43 -20.69
CA ARG A 48 -3.56 7.82 -19.55
C ARG A 48 -4.48 6.66 -19.13
N GLY A 49 -4.40 6.30 -17.87
CA GLY A 49 -5.19 5.20 -17.29
C GLY A 49 -4.58 4.69 -16.01
N LYS A 50 -5.29 3.80 -15.35
CA LYS A 50 -4.79 3.17 -14.11
C LYS A 50 -4.08 1.87 -14.47
N CYS A 51 -2.81 1.98 -14.84
CA CYS A 51 -1.95 0.87 -15.23
C CYS A 51 -0.53 1.16 -14.76
N PHE A 52 -0.17 0.69 -13.56
CA PHE A 52 1.14 0.91 -12.97
C PHE A 52 1.49 -0.13 -11.90
N ILE A 53 2.78 -0.22 -11.62
CA ILE A 53 3.34 -0.90 -10.46
C ILE A 53 4.26 0.07 -9.70
N GLU A 54 4.22 -0.02 -8.38
CA GLU A 54 5.10 0.69 -7.46
C GLU A 54 5.76 -0.34 -6.54
N TYR A 55 7.09 -0.35 -6.47
CA TYR A 55 7.84 -1.27 -5.62
C TYR A 55 9.14 -0.63 -5.11
N ILE A 56 9.70 -1.21 -4.05
CA ILE A 56 10.86 -0.68 -3.34
C ILE A 56 11.68 -1.86 -2.77
N PRO A 57 13.01 -1.74 -2.55
CA PRO A 57 13.74 -2.66 -1.70
C PRO A 57 13.03 -2.82 -0.35
N ALA A 58 12.74 -4.07 0.05
CA ALA A 58 11.85 -4.33 1.18
C ALA A 58 12.40 -3.83 2.51
N GLU A 59 13.71 -3.73 2.65
CA GLU A 59 14.40 -3.08 3.77
C GLU A 59 14.09 -1.58 3.90
N ASN A 60 13.62 -0.95 2.80
CA ASN A 60 13.19 0.44 2.73
C ASN A 60 11.67 0.60 2.68
N ALA A 61 10.93 -0.51 2.67
CA ALA A 61 9.46 -0.45 2.64
C ALA A 61 8.90 0.15 3.94
N TRP A 62 7.86 0.94 3.79
CA TRP A 62 7.17 1.59 4.91
C TRP A 62 6.06 0.70 5.46
N VAL A 63 6.39 -0.54 5.75
CA VAL A 63 5.49 -1.57 6.31
C VAL A 63 6.25 -2.40 7.35
N PRO A 64 5.60 -2.90 8.39
CA PRO A 64 6.21 -3.66 9.47
C PRO A 64 6.48 -5.12 9.08
N ILE A 65 7.43 -5.32 8.16
CA ILE A 65 7.90 -6.63 7.70
C ILE A 65 9.40 -6.78 7.91
N MET A 66 9.87 -8.02 7.99
CA MET A 66 11.26 -8.42 7.92
C MET A 66 11.45 -9.14 6.59
N ALA A 67 12.10 -8.48 5.63
CA ALA A 67 12.17 -8.92 4.23
C ALA A 67 13.45 -8.45 3.54
N ASP A 68 14.57 -8.39 4.28
CA ASP A 68 15.85 -7.95 3.74
C ASP A 68 16.24 -8.79 2.51
N GLY A 69 16.70 -8.10 1.48
CA GLY A 69 17.06 -8.75 0.22
C GLY A 69 15.88 -9.11 -0.70
N TRP A 70 14.66 -8.64 -0.40
CA TRP A 70 13.50 -8.78 -1.28
C TRP A 70 13.10 -7.45 -1.91
N LEU A 71 12.22 -7.46 -2.93
CA LEU A 71 11.49 -6.28 -3.38
C LEU A 71 10.06 -6.34 -2.84
N TYR A 72 9.61 -5.26 -2.21
CA TYR A 72 8.23 -5.11 -1.76
C TYR A 72 7.41 -4.33 -2.77
N ILE A 73 6.29 -4.91 -3.23
CA ILE A 73 5.34 -4.26 -4.13
C ILE A 73 4.36 -3.44 -3.29
N ASN A 74 4.52 -2.11 -3.33
CA ASN A 74 3.61 -1.16 -2.67
C ASN A 74 2.21 -1.16 -3.29
N CYS A 75 2.16 -1.23 -4.63
CA CYS A 75 0.90 -1.19 -5.37
C CYS A 75 1.08 -1.80 -6.77
N LEU A 76 0.13 -2.62 -7.18
CA LEU A 76 -0.03 -3.09 -8.56
C LEU A 76 -1.49 -2.84 -8.95
N TRP A 77 -1.72 -1.91 -9.86
CA TRP A 77 -3.08 -1.51 -10.20
C TRP A 77 -3.31 -1.36 -11.70
N VAL A 78 -4.18 -2.22 -12.24
CA VAL A 78 -4.70 -2.15 -13.61
C VAL A 78 -6.21 -2.09 -13.52
N SER A 79 -6.83 -1.02 -14.02
CA SER A 79 -8.30 -0.85 -13.92
C SER A 79 -8.90 -0.07 -15.07
N GLY A 80 -10.25 -0.07 -15.13
CA GLY A 80 -11.00 0.57 -16.21
C GLY A 80 -10.74 -0.09 -17.56
N SER A 81 -10.54 0.70 -18.60
CA SER A 81 -10.24 0.24 -19.97
C SER A 81 -8.93 -0.53 -20.12
N MET A 82 -8.04 -0.45 -19.12
CA MET A 82 -6.76 -1.16 -19.12
C MET A 82 -6.89 -2.64 -18.71
N LYS A 83 -8.04 -3.09 -18.19
CA LYS A 83 -8.26 -4.49 -17.78
C LYS A 83 -8.38 -5.42 -18.98
N GLY A 84 -7.97 -6.68 -18.80
CA GLY A 84 -8.15 -7.74 -19.78
C GLY A 84 -7.09 -7.82 -20.88
N HIS A 85 -6.13 -6.91 -20.90
CA HIS A 85 -5.08 -6.84 -21.93
C HIS A 85 -3.73 -7.45 -21.52
N GLY A 86 -3.66 -8.10 -20.37
CA GLY A 86 -2.40 -8.70 -19.89
C GLY A 86 -1.40 -7.72 -19.25
N TYR A 87 -1.70 -6.43 -19.15
CA TYR A 87 -0.76 -5.41 -18.67
C TYR A 87 -0.26 -5.62 -17.24
N SER A 88 -1.04 -6.29 -16.39
CA SER A 88 -0.55 -6.67 -15.06
C SER A 88 0.60 -7.68 -15.11
N ASN A 89 0.70 -8.49 -16.18
CA ASN A 89 1.83 -9.39 -16.40
C ASN A 89 3.07 -8.60 -16.79
N ASP A 90 2.94 -7.67 -17.75
CA ASP A 90 4.05 -6.84 -18.21
C ASP A 90 4.66 -6.06 -17.03
N LEU A 91 3.82 -5.47 -16.18
CA LEU A 91 4.25 -4.72 -15.00
C LEU A 91 4.94 -5.63 -13.96
N LEU A 92 4.42 -6.84 -13.74
CA LEU A 92 5.01 -7.80 -12.81
C LEU A 92 6.33 -8.35 -13.36
N GLU A 93 6.42 -8.64 -14.66
CA GLU A 93 7.64 -9.07 -15.33
C GLU A 93 8.76 -8.03 -15.24
N GLU A 94 8.44 -6.74 -15.35
CA GLU A 94 9.39 -5.66 -15.11
C GLU A 94 9.94 -5.71 -13.69
N CYS A 95 9.08 -5.85 -12.70
CA CYS A 95 9.49 -5.96 -11.30
C CYS A 95 10.37 -7.21 -11.06
N ILE A 96 10.04 -8.35 -11.67
CA ILE A 96 10.84 -9.58 -11.61
C ILE A 96 12.22 -9.37 -12.25
N ARG A 97 12.27 -8.68 -13.39
CA ARG A 97 13.52 -8.38 -14.08
C ARG A 97 14.43 -7.48 -13.23
N ASP A 98 13.88 -6.44 -12.62
CA ASP A 98 14.58 -5.58 -11.69
C ASP A 98 15.07 -6.33 -10.45
N ALA A 99 14.25 -7.20 -9.88
CA ALA A 99 14.64 -8.03 -8.74
C ALA A 99 15.84 -8.91 -9.07
N ARG A 100 15.83 -9.56 -10.22
CA ARG A 100 16.96 -10.37 -10.71
C ARG A 100 18.22 -9.54 -10.95
N ALA A 101 18.07 -8.38 -11.60
CA ALA A 101 19.20 -7.48 -11.87
C ALA A 101 19.85 -6.95 -10.58
N GLN A 102 19.07 -6.78 -9.51
CA GLN A 102 19.55 -6.37 -8.19
C GLN A 102 19.99 -7.55 -7.29
N GLY A 103 19.94 -8.78 -7.77
CA GLY A 103 20.27 -9.97 -6.97
C GLY A 103 19.32 -10.19 -5.77
N LYS A 104 18.06 -9.76 -5.89
CA LYS A 104 17.07 -9.92 -4.82
C LYS A 104 16.56 -11.37 -4.76
N ASN A 105 16.18 -11.80 -3.57
CA ASN A 105 15.65 -13.14 -3.30
C ASN A 105 14.29 -13.40 -3.97
N GLY A 106 13.54 -12.35 -4.25
CA GLY A 106 12.21 -12.42 -4.84
C GLY A 106 11.38 -11.18 -4.57
N LEU A 107 10.07 -11.31 -4.74
CA LEU A 107 9.08 -10.27 -4.53
C LEU A 107 8.19 -10.61 -3.35
N CYS A 108 7.76 -9.59 -2.61
CA CYS A 108 6.72 -9.74 -1.58
C CYS A 108 5.67 -8.63 -1.72
N ILE A 109 4.44 -8.93 -1.26
CA ILE A 109 3.27 -8.05 -1.38
C ILE A 109 2.23 -8.42 -0.33
N LEU A 110 1.47 -7.44 0.15
CA LEU A 110 0.32 -7.66 1.02
C LEU A 110 -0.94 -7.96 0.21
N CYS A 111 -1.74 -8.89 0.69
CA CYS A 111 -3.07 -9.16 0.15
C CYS A 111 -4.10 -9.42 1.26
N ALA A 112 -5.37 -9.45 0.89
CA ALA A 112 -6.42 -9.89 1.81
C ALA A 112 -6.56 -11.41 1.74
N GLU A 113 -6.66 -12.06 2.89
CA GLU A 113 -7.05 -13.45 2.97
C GLU A 113 -8.44 -13.67 2.34
N GLY A 114 -8.55 -14.68 1.47
CA GLY A 114 -9.81 -15.10 0.85
C GLY A 114 -10.45 -14.04 -0.06
N ARG A 115 -11.39 -13.23 0.46
CA ARG A 115 -12.11 -12.23 -0.34
C ARG A 115 -11.27 -10.96 -0.52
N LYS A 116 -11.15 -10.50 -1.77
CA LYS A 116 -10.50 -9.23 -2.09
C LYS A 116 -11.05 -8.07 -1.25
N ARG A 117 -10.17 -7.28 -0.64
CA ARG A 117 -10.48 -6.03 0.06
C ARG A 117 -9.99 -4.82 -0.74
N GLU A 118 -10.64 -3.68 -0.57
CA GLU A 118 -10.20 -2.42 -1.20
C GLU A 118 -8.76 -2.10 -0.79
N PHE A 119 -7.99 -1.55 -1.73
CA PHE A 119 -6.58 -1.14 -1.55
C PHE A 119 -5.57 -2.27 -1.28
N LEU A 120 -5.99 -3.54 -1.35
CA LEU A 120 -5.10 -4.70 -1.28
C LEU A 120 -5.12 -5.48 -2.59
N ALA A 121 -4.06 -6.24 -2.83
CA ALA A 121 -3.99 -7.15 -3.96
C ALA A 121 -4.99 -8.31 -3.80
N ASP A 122 -5.36 -8.92 -4.91
CA ASP A 122 -6.22 -10.10 -4.92
C ASP A 122 -5.36 -11.36 -4.73
N GLN A 123 -5.64 -12.13 -3.67
CA GLN A 123 -4.88 -13.33 -3.34
C GLN A 123 -4.91 -14.38 -4.47
N LYS A 124 -6.08 -14.56 -5.13
CA LYS A 124 -6.21 -15.54 -6.22
C LYS A 124 -5.39 -15.14 -7.45
N PHE A 125 -5.39 -13.83 -7.76
CA PHE A 125 -4.53 -13.30 -8.82
C PHE A 125 -3.06 -13.56 -8.51
N LEU A 126 -2.59 -13.25 -7.30
CA LEU A 126 -1.21 -13.47 -6.89
C LEU A 126 -0.84 -14.97 -6.91
N ALA A 127 -1.70 -15.83 -6.39
CA ALA A 127 -1.48 -17.28 -6.42
C ALA A 127 -1.37 -17.80 -7.87
N HIS A 128 -2.22 -17.30 -8.79
CA HIS A 128 -2.11 -17.62 -10.21
C HIS A 128 -0.78 -17.14 -10.83
N LYS A 129 -0.14 -16.12 -10.26
CA LYS A 129 1.20 -15.64 -10.65
C LYS A 129 2.36 -16.34 -9.95
N GLY A 130 2.08 -17.38 -9.18
CA GLY A 130 3.09 -18.18 -8.48
C GLY A 130 3.47 -17.64 -7.09
N PHE A 131 2.80 -16.61 -6.61
CA PHE A 131 2.98 -16.18 -5.22
C PHE A 131 2.37 -17.19 -4.25
N ARG A 132 3.00 -17.35 -3.09
CA ARG A 132 2.52 -18.16 -1.98
C ARG A 132 2.50 -17.35 -0.69
N VAL A 133 1.65 -17.73 0.25
CA VAL A 133 1.62 -17.11 1.58
C VAL A 133 2.92 -17.44 2.31
N ALA A 134 3.56 -16.42 2.85
CA ALA A 134 4.77 -16.53 3.66
C ALA A 134 4.46 -16.32 5.15
N ASP A 135 3.57 -15.36 5.46
CA ASP A 135 3.14 -15.08 6.83
C ASP A 135 1.73 -14.48 6.84
N VAL A 136 1.06 -14.52 7.97
CA VAL A 136 -0.33 -14.06 8.15
C VAL A 136 -0.45 -13.12 9.34
N SER A 137 -1.42 -12.20 9.29
CA SER A 137 -1.81 -11.34 10.41
C SER A 137 -3.22 -11.68 10.85
N ASP A 138 -3.51 -11.65 12.16
CA ASP A 138 -4.82 -11.99 12.75
C ASP A 138 -5.97 -11.13 12.20
N CYS A 139 -5.68 -10.04 11.54
CA CYS A 139 -6.71 -9.21 10.90
C CYS A 139 -7.08 -9.68 9.48
N GLY A 140 -6.59 -10.84 9.02
CA GLY A 140 -6.86 -11.41 7.70
C GLY A 140 -6.15 -10.67 6.57
N ILE A 141 -4.92 -10.27 6.81
CA ILE A 141 -4.00 -9.73 5.82
C ILE A 141 -2.78 -10.63 5.76
N ASP A 142 -2.48 -11.13 4.56
CA ASP A 142 -1.39 -12.05 4.30
C ASP A 142 -0.22 -11.32 3.64
N LEU A 143 0.99 -11.76 3.98
CA LEU A 143 2.22 -11.44 3.26
C LEU A 143 2.50 -12.56 2.27
N MET A 144 2.38 -12.28 0.98
CA MET A 144 2.68 -13.24 -0.08
C MET A 144 4.04 -12.99 -0.70
N VAL A 145 4.69 -14.06 -1.17
CA VAL A 145 6.02 -14.04 -1.78
C VAL A 145 6.06 -14.79 -3.10
N LEU A 146 6.85 -14.27 -4.03
CA LEU A 146 7.30 -14.96 -5.24
C LEU A 146 8.82 -15.13 -5.15
N PRO A 147 9.34 -16.29 -4.69
CA PRO A 147 10.78 -16.52 -4.61
C PRO A 147 11.41 -16.61 -6.01
N LEU A 148 12.54 -15.95 -6.19
CA LEU A 148 13.38 -16.04 -7.39
C LEU A 148 14.68 -16.80 -7.12
N VAL A 149 15.06 -16.91 -5.86
CA VAL A 149 16.22 -17.70 -5.39
C VAL A 149 15.71 -18.91 -4.59
N PRO A 150 16.17 -20.13 -4.89
CA PRO A 150 15.82 -21.31 -4.11
C PRO A 150 16.26 -21.17 -2.65
N ASN A 151 15.42 -21.65 -1.72
CA ASN A 151 15.70 -21.70 -0.27
C ASN A 151 16.01 -20.34 0.40
N ALA A 152 15.69 -19.21 -0.25
CA ALA A 152 15.75 -17.90 0.42
C ALA A 152 14.82 -17.88 1.64
N GLU A 153 15.28 -17.28 2.74
CA GLU A 153 14.43 -17.08 3.92
C GLU A 153 13.21 -16.24 3.56
N PRO A 154 11.98 -16.73 3.80
CA PRO A 154 10.79 -16.00 3.42
C PRO A 154 10.58 -14.77 4.32
N PRO A 155 10.05 -13.68 3.77
CA PRO A 155 9.58 -12.53 4.53
C PRO A 155 8.55 -12.91 5.59
N ARG A 156 8.55 -12.13 6.69
CA ARG A 156 7.57 -12.27 7.77
C ARG A 156 7.15 -10.90 8.31
N PHE A 157 6.00 -10.83 8.93
CA PHE A 157 5.59 -9.64 9.68
C PHE A 157 6.45 -9.45 10.93
N ARG A 158 6.62 -8.20 11.33
CA ARG A 158 7.07 -7.87 12.70
C ARG A 158 5.93 -8.20 13.68
N GLU A 159 6.26 -8.51 14.92
CA GLU A 159 5.26 -8.89 15.95
C GLU A 159 4.14 -7.86 16.12
N CYS A 160 4.47 -6.56 16.05
CA CYS A 160 3.47 -5.49 16.12
C CYS A 160 2.37 -5.56 15.05
N ALA A 161 2.65 -6.21 13.92
CA ALA A 161 1.71 -6.34 12.79
C ALA A 161 1.02 -7.71 12.73
N LYS A 162 1.52 -8.71 13.45
CA LYS A 162 0.86 -10.03 13.53
C LYS A 162 -0.44 -9.98 14.32
N HIS A 163 -0.42 -9.25 15.42
CA HIS A 163 -1.54 -9.12 16.37
C HIS A 163 -1.96 -7.65 16.50
N PRO A 164 -2.62 -7.07 15.46
CA PRO A 164 -2.92 -5.65 15.43
C PRO A 164 -3.83 -5.22 16.57
N ALA A 165 -3.26 -4.55 17.58
CA ALA A 165 -3.97 -4.00 18.71
C ALA A 165 -3.26 -2.76 19.25
N ILE A 166 -4.04 -1.85 19.85
CA ILE A 166 -3.55 -0.64 20.52
C ILE A 166 -4.24 -0.50 21.88
N ALA A 167 -3.69 0.32 22.77
CA ALA A 167 -4.29 0.54 24.10
C ALA A 167 -5.38 1.62 24.09
N GLU A 168 -5.43 2.46 23.06
CA GLU A 168 -6.31 3.62 22.99
C GLU A 168 -7.78 3.22 22.74
N ALA A 169 -8.69 3.89 23.45
CA ALA A 169 -10.13 3.84 23.19
C ALA A 169 -10.54 4.80 22.09
N GLY A 170 -11.74 4.64 21.55
CA GLY A 170 -12.27 5.44 20.45
C GLY A 170 -11.64 5.07 19.10
N PHE A 171 -11.74 5.99 18.13
CA PHE A 171 -11.14 5.80 16.81
C PHE A 171 -9.71 6.32 16.78
N VAL A 172 -8.79 5.49 16.25
CA VAL A 172 -7.40 5.87 16.02
C VAL A 172 -7.02 5.47 14.60
N LEU A 173 -6.50 6.41 13.84
CA LEU A 173 -6.04 6.20 12.47
C LEU A 173 -4.52 6.40 12.39
N TYR A 174 -3.83 5.39 11.86
CA TYR A 174 -2.45 5.51 11.36
C TYR A 174 -2.50 5.60 9.84
N TYR A 175 -1.76 6.56 9.24
CA TYR A 175 -1.71 6.67 7.79
C TYR A 175 -0.39 7.26 7.28
N THR A 176 -0.08 6.99 6.00
CA THR A 176 1.03 7.58 5.24
C THR A 176 0.52 8.31 4.00
N ASP A 177 1.39 9.12 3.38
CA ASP A 177 1.12 9.80 2.11
C ASP A 177 1.33 8.91 0.86
N GLN A 178 1.57 7.61 1.05
CA GLN A 178 1.78 6.67 -0.04
C GLN A 178 0.61 6.63 -1.03
N CYS A 179 -0.62 6.64 -0.52
CA CYS A 179 -1.82 6.66 -1.35
C CYS A 179 -2.41 8.08 -1.45
N PRO A 180 -2.62 8.63 -2.65
CA PRO A 180 -3.16 9.98 -2.81
C PRO A 180 -4.58 10.15 -2.24
N TYR A 181 -5.31 9.05 -2.03
CA TYR A 181 -6.63 9.09 -1.41
C TYR A 181 -6.60 9.44 0.07
N THR A 182 -5.51 9.16 0.81
CA THR A 182 -5.37 9.56 2.22
C THR A 182 -5.31 11.08 2.33
N TYR A 183 -4.53 11.75 1.47
CA TYR A 183 -4.49 13.21 1.40
C TYR A 183 -5.86 13.84 1.18
N TYR A 184 -6.75 13.18 0.43
CA TYR A 184 -8.09 13.69 0.15
C TYR A 184 -9.08 13.40 1.28
N TRP A 185 -9.09 12.15 1.79
CA TRP A 185 -10.14 11.71 2.70
C TRP A 185 -9.84 11.95 4.18
N VAL A 186 -8.58 11.85 4.62
CA VAL A 186 -8.26 11.97 6.05
C VAL A 186 -8.71 13.32 6.65
N PRO A 187 -8.44 14.49 6.03
CA PRO A 187 -8.94 15.76 6.57
C PRO A 187 -10.47 15.85 6.63
N ARG A 188 -11.17 15.25 5.66
CA ARG A 188 -12.64 15.24 5.63
C ARG A 188 -13.24 14.36 6.71
N VAL A 189 -12.63 13.22 6.96
CA VAL A 189 -13.03 12.32 8.05
C VAL A 189 -12.77 12.97 9.40
N GLN A 190 -11.67 13.72 9.56
CA GLN A 190 -11.40 14.48 10.79
C GLN A 190 -12.46 15.57 11.05
N GLU A 191 -12.84 16.29 10.01
CA GLU A 191 -13.89 17.32 10.15
C GLU A 191 -15.25 16.68 10.49
N ALA A 192 -15.64 15.61 9.78
CA ALA A 192 -16.87 14.88 10.08
C ALA A 192 -16.88 14.31 11.50
N ALA A 193 -15.76 13.78 11.98
CA ALA A 193 -15.64 13.31 13.35
C ALA A 193 -15.85 14.43 14.37
N LYS A 194 -15.28 15.61 14.10
CA LYS A 194 -15.41 16.80 14.95
C LYS A 194 -16.85 17.34 14.97
N GLU A 195 -17.51 17.42 13.80
CA GLU A 195 -18.91 17.88 13.67
C GLU A 195 -19.90 16.99 14.45
N HIS A 196 -19.54 15.73 14.69
CA HIS A 196 -20.38 14.76 15.40
C HIS A 196 -19.85 14.39 16.79
N ASP A 197 -18.90 15.14 17.34
CA ASP A 197 -18.28 14.89 18.66
C ASP A 197 -17.73 13.46 18.82
N ILE A 198 -17.23 12.86 17.74
CA ILE A 198 -16.65 11.53 17.75
C ILE A 198 -15.17 11.61 18.17
N PRO A 199 -14.72 10.94 19.25
CA PRO A 199 -13.31 10.85 19.60
C PRO A 199 -12.51 10.18 18.49
N PHE A 200 -11.64 10.95 17.82
CA PHE A 200 -10.85 10.51 16.68
C PHE A 200 -9.43 11.03 16.75
N LYS A 201 -8.48 10.14 16.99
CA LYS A 201 -7.05 10.45 16.99
C LYS A 201 -6.45 10.07 15.64
N VAL A 202 -5.70 10.96 15.01
CA VAL A 202 -5.04 10.73 13.74
C VAL A 202 -3.53 10.83 13.91
N ILE A 203 -2.82 9.80 13.48
CA ILE A 203 -1.37 9.65 13.56
C ILE A 203 -0.82 9.59 12.13
N HIS A 204 -0.25 10.70 11.67
CA HIS A 204 0.43 10.78 10.39
C HIS A 204 1.84 10.23 10.52
N ILE A 205 2.14 9.18 9.79
CA ILE A 205 3.45 8.52 9.79
C ILE A 205 4.32 9.23 8.76
N THR A 206 5.41 9.85 9.21
CA THR A 206 6.26 10.70 8.37
C THR A 206 7.68 10.18 8.17
N ASP A 207 8.00 9.04 8.80
CA ASP A 207 9.31 8.40 8.69
C ASP A 207 9.22 6.88 8.60
N LYS A 208 10.26 6.27 8.06
CA LYS A 208 10.34 4.83 7.82
C LYS A 208 10.36 4.01 9.11
N GLU A 209 11.08 4.46 10.12
CA GLU A 209 11.18 3.74 11.39
C GLU A 209 9.82 3.64 12.07
N SER A 210 9.09 4.75 12.15
CA SER A 210 7.71 4.79 12.65
C SER A 210 6.80 3.88 11.82
N ALA A 211 6.91 3.91 10.48
CA ALA A 211 6.11 3.04 9.59
C ALA A 211 6.36 1.55 9.85
N GLN A 212 7.62 1.17 10.04
CA GLN A 212 8.01 -0.22 10.30
C GLN A 212 7.66 -0.72 11.72
N ASN A 213 7.14 0.14 12.58
CA ASN A 213 6.69 -0.18 13.94
C ASN A 213 5.20 0.10 14.18
N VAL A 214 4.44 0.39 13.13
CA VAL A 214 2.96 0.54 13.23
C VAL A 214 2.33 -0.78 13.70
N PRO A 215 1.38 -0.74 14.64
CA PRO A 215 0.71 -1.95 15.14
C PRO A 215 -0.35 -2.50 14.16
N ALA A 216 -0.05 -2.48 12.87
CA ALA A 216 -0.91 -2.99 11.81
C ALA A 216 -0.08 -3.39 10.58
N PRO A 217 -0.48 -4.42 9.81
CA PRO A 217 0.26 -4.85 8.62
C PRO A 217 0.23 -3.85 7.48
N VAL A 218 -0.71 -2.90 7.48
CA VAL A 218 -0.87 -1.87 6.45
C VAL A 218 -0.65 -0.49 7.06
N THR A 219 0.21 0.31 6.47
CA THR A 219 0.56 1.66 6.94
C THR A 219 -0.07 2.77 6.11
N THR A 220 -0.53 2.45 4.90
CA THR A 220 -1.22 3.41 4.04
C THR A 220 -2.47 3.97 4.72
N TYR A 221 -3.23 3.10 5.38
CA TYR A 221 -4.40 3.45 6.19
C TYR A 221 -4.71 2.29 7.13
N ALA A 222 -4.67 2.52 8.43
CA ALA A 222 -5.00 1.53 9.46
C ALA A 222 -5.89 2.17 10.51
N LEU A 223 -7.18 1.90 10.44
CA LEU A 223 -8.19 2.42 11.36
C LEU A 223 -8.46 1.40 12.47
N PHE A 224 -8.35 1.86 13.70
CA PHE A 224 -8.70 1.11 14.91
C PHE A 224 -9.95 1.71 15.56
N ARG A 225 -10.67 0.88 16.31
CA ARG A 225 -11.74 1.29 17.22
C ARG A 225 -11.62 0.51 18.53
N ASP A 226 -11.56 1.21 19.63
CA ASP A 226 -11.50 0.63 20.98
C ASP A 226 -10.41 -0.46 21.09
N GLY A 227 -9.21 -0.12 20.62
CA GLY A 227 -8.04 -0.97 20.68
C GLY A 227 -7.93 -2.02 19.57
N ARG A 228 -8.97 -2.27 18.77
CA ARG A 228 -9.02 -3.33 17.76
C ARG A 228 -8.87 -2.78 16.35
N PHE A 229 -8.10 -3.44 15.51
CA PHE A 229 -8.02 -3.14 14.09
C PHE A 229 -9.39 -3.31 13.43
N LEU A 230 -9.85 -2.25 12.76
CA LEU A 230 -11.16 -2.23 12.12
C LEU A 230 -11.06 -2.41 10.61
N THR A 231 -10.19 -1.63 9.94
CA THR A 231 -10.07 -1.69 8.48
C THR A 231 -8.82 -0.99 7.95
N GLN A 232 -8.32 -1.49 6.83
CA GLN A 232 -7.29 -0.85 6.00
C GLN A 232 -7.89 -0.03 4.84
N SER A 233 -9.20 -0.12 4.61
CA SER A 233 -9.87 0.61 3.52
C SER A 233 -9.99 2.07 3.88
N ILE A 234 -9.50 2.95 3.01
CA ILE A 234 -9.62 4.41 3.18
C ILE A 234 -11.10 4.78 3.20
N GLN A 235 -11.54 5.39 4.30
CA GLN A 235 -12.92 5.77 4.52
C GLN A 235 -13.22 7.14 3.91
N SER A 236 -14.41 7.28 3.30
CA SER A 236 -15.01 8.61 3.14
C SER A 236 -15.65 9.05 4.47
N ASP A 237 -16.01 10.33 4.57
CA ASP A 237 -16.79 10.89 5.67
C ASP A 237 -18.05 10.04 5.98
N LYS A 238 -18.88 9.77 4.97
CA LYS A 238 -20.09 8.93 5.11
C LYS A 238 -19.80 7.50 5.59
N LYS A 239 -18.77 6.87 5.01
CA LYS A 239 -18.37 5.52 5.43
C LYS A 239 -17.88 5.51 6.89
N PHE A 240 -17.11 6.53 7.28
CA PHE A 240 -16.63 6.67 8.66
C PHE A 240 -17.77 6.90 9.65
N LEU A 241 -18.70 7.81 9.34
CA LEU A 241 -19.88 8.06 10.17
C LEU A 241 -20.73 6.80 10.34
N ALA A 242 -20.92 6.03 9.28
CA ALA A 242 -21.61 4.74 9.36
C ALA A 242 -20.89 3.74 10.29
N LEU A 243 -19.54 3.69 10.28
CA LEU A 243 -18.75 2.89 11.23
C LEU A 243 -18.91 3.38 12.67
N ALA A 244 -19.08 4.70 12.87
CA ALA A 244 -19.35 5.30 14.18
C ALA A 244 -20.80 5.07 14.67
N GLY A 245 -21.68 4.51 13.83
CA GLY A 245 -23.08 4.26 14.16
C GLY A 245 -24.02 5.42 13.81
N ILE A 246 -23.52 6.44 13.15
CA ILE A 246 -24.31 7.57 12.64
C ILE A 246 -24.82 7.20 11.25
N ARG A 247 -26.12 7.23 11.08
CA ARG A 247 -26.82 7.00 9.80
C ARG A 247 -27.55 8.28 9.41
N ASP A 248 -27.34 8.72 8.16
CA ASP A 248 -28.17 9.76 7.51
C ASP A 248 -29.61 9.28 7.31
#